data_65db5038dd9ce1a03672916a8daff42e
#
_entry.id   65db5038dd9ce1a03672916a8daff42e
#
_cell.length_a   1.000
_cell.length_b   1.000
_cell.length_c   1.000
_cell.angle_alpha   90.00
_cell.angle_beta   90.00
_cell.angle_gamma   90.00
#
_symmetry.space_group_name_H-M   'P 1'
#
loop_
_entity.id
_entity.type
_entity.pdbx_description
1 polymer ?
#
loop_
_entity_poly.entity_id
_entity_poly.type
_entity_poly.pdbx_seq_one_letter_code
_entity_poly.pdbx_strand_id
1 'polypeptide(L)'
;MSKGLLISIEGPDGAGKTTVLEALLPRLREVYPDQVVTTREPGGVAIAEQIREVILDVNNTAMDAKTELLLYIAARRQHLVERVLPELEEGNMVIMDRFIDSSVAYQGTGRGLNQDEIAWLNAYATDGYKPDVTLLFDVDSETGLARIAANGEREVNRLDLEKLDLHQRVRQGYLDLAQAEPERIKIIDASQAFEDVVEEAWKVIKGYL
;
A
#
# COMPACT_ATOMS: atom_id res chain seq x y z
N MET A 1 7.37 17.73 -20.58
CA MET A 1 6.85 16.35 -20.45
C MET A 1 5.80 16.39 -19.36
N SER A 2 4.66 15.74 -19.52
CA SER A 2 3.67 15.61 -18.44
C SER A 2 4.30 14.80 -17.29
N LYS A 3 4.09 15.22 -16.06
CA LYS A 3 4.50 14.44 -14.88
C LYS A 3 3.72 13.11 -14.91
N GLY A 4 4.42 12.00 -14.65
CA GLY A 4 3.76 10.69 -14.53
C GLY A 4 2.71 10.67 -13.42
N LEU A 5 1.82 9.68 -13.43
CA LEU A 5 0.75 9.51 -12.47
C LEU A 5 1.13 8.49 -11.40
N LEU A 6 1.11 8.88 -10.13
CA LEU A 6 1.38 8.00 -8.99
C LEU A 6 0.09 7.55 -8.32
N ILE A 7 -0.22 6.28 -8.39
CA ILE A 7 -1.37 5.64 -7.75
C ILE A 7 -0.89 4.73 -6.62
N SER A 8 -1.45 4.86 -5.43
CA SER A 8 -1.24 3.91 -4.34
C SER A 8 -2.47 3.03 -4.15
N ILE A 9 -2.22 1.75 -3.92
CA ILE A 9 -3.25 0.76 -3.55
C ILE A 9 -3.03 0.39 -2.10
N GLU A 10 -4.00 0.68 -1.25
CA GLU A 10 -3.92 0.54 0.20
C GLU A 10 -5.09 -0.28 0.76
N GLY A 11 -4.97 -0.68 2.01
CA GLY A 11 -6.02 -1.38 2.74
C GLY A 11 -5.49 -2.55 3.56
N PRO A 12 -6.31 -3.12 4.45
CA PRO A 12 -5.93 -4.24 5.30
C PRO A 12 -5.51 -5.47 4.51
N ASP A 13 -4.84 -6.39 5.18
CA ASP A 13 -4.48 -7.68 4.58
C ASP A 13 -5.74 -8.50 4.29
N GLY A 14 -5.74 -9.24 3.17
CA GLY A 14 -6.92 -9.99 2.71
C GLY A 14 -7.98 -9.16 1.98
N ALA A 15 -7.78 -7.85 1.77
CA ALA A 15 -8.72 -7.00 1.01
C ALA A 15 -8.75 -7.26 -0.52
N GLY A 16 -7.90 -8.16 -1.04
CA GLY A 16 -7.93 -8.54 -2.46
C GLY A 16 -7.19 -7.57 -3.41
N LYS A 17 -6.38 -6.66 -2.86
CA LYS A 17 -5.64 -5.62 -3.63
C LYS A 17 -4.93 -6.16 -4.87
N THR A 18 -4.10 -7.18 -4.70
CA THR A 18 -3.28 -7.76 -5.78
C THR A 18 -4.16 -8.33 -6.89
N THR A 19 -5.20 -9.10 -6.54
CA THR A 19 -6.10 -9.72 -7.52
C THR A 19 -6.88 -8.66 -8.32
N VAL A 20 -7.33 -7.60 -7.67
CA VAL A 20 -8.01 -6.48 -8.34
C VAL A 20 -7.04 -5.73 -9.25
N LEU A 21 -5.81 -5.48 -8.80
CA LEU A 21 -4.78 -4.85 -9.63
C LEU A 21 -4.51 -5.67 -10.90
N GLU A 22 -4.33 -6.99 -10.76
CA GLU A 22 -4.12 -7.90 -11.90
C GLU A 22 -5.26 -7.82 -12.92
N ALA A 23 -6.51 -7.72 -12.47
CA ALA A 23 -7.67 -7.57 -13.34
C ALA A 23 -7.73 -6.19 -14.02
N LEU A 24 -7.21 -5.13 -13.37
CA LEU A 24 -7.17 -3.78 -13.93
C LEU A 24 -6.05 -3.58 -14.96
N LEU A 25 -4.94 -4.29 -14.83
CA LEU A 25 -3.74 -4.08 -15.67
C LEU A 25 -4.01 -4.15 -17.19
N PRO A 26 -4.80 -5.10 -17.74
CA PRO A 26 -5.10 -5.11 -19.17
C PRO A 26 -5.78 -3.82 -19.64
N ARG A 27 -6.75 -3.32 -18.87
CA ARG A 27 -7.50 -2.08 -19.18
C ARG A 27 -6.60 -0.84 -19.08
N LEU A 28 -5.70 -0.82 -18.09
CA LEU A 28 -4.74 0.28 -17.89
C LEU A 28 -3.73 0.33 -19.04
N ARG A 29 -3.21 -0.82 -19.46
CA ARG A 29 -2.26 -0.94 -20.58
C ARG A 29 -2.87 -0.58 -21.93
N GLU A 30 -4.18 -0.72 -22.08
CA GLU A 30 -4.89 -0.26 -23.29
C GLU A 30 -4.88 1.27 -23.40
N VAL A 31 -5.00 1.97 -22.25
CA VAL A 31 -5.00 3.44 -22.18
C VAL A 31 -3.58 4.01 -22.17
N TYR A 32 -2.66 3.32 -21.49
CA TYR A 32 -1.24 3.67 -21.35
C TYR A 32 -0.37 2.52 -21.88
N PRO A 33 -0.28 2.28 -23.18
CA PRO A 33 0.56 1.22 -23.72
C PRO A 33 2.02 1.50 -23.38
N ASP A 34 2.70 0.50 -22.84
CA ASP A 34 4.11 0.53 -22.43
C ASP A 34 4.48 1.55 -21.32
N GLN A 35 3.50 2.14 -20.63
CA GLN A 35 3.70 3.19 -19.63
C GLN A 35 3.05 2.88 -18.27
N VAL A 36 2.66 1.64 -18.00
CA VAL A 36 2.10 1.23 -16.70
C VAL A 36 3.08 0.35 -15.97
N VAL A 37 3.64 0.88 -14.90
CA VAL A 37 4.60 0.22 -14.02
C VAL A 37 3.93 -0.14 -12.71
N THR A 38 4.03 -1.40 -12.31
CA THR A 38 3.56 -1.87 -11.01
C THR A 38 4.73 -2.18 -10.11
N THR A 39 4.61 -1.83 -8.84
CA THR A 39 5.62 -2.11 -7.83
C THR A 39 4.97 -2.22 -6.45
N ARG A 40 5.75 -2.56 -5.41
CA ARG A 40 5.21 -2.74 -4.05
C ARG A 40 6.16 -2.25 -2.97
N GLU A 41 5.62 -1.95 -1.80
CA GLU A 41 6.38 -1.72 -0.58
C GLU A 41 5.94 -2.68 0.56
N PRO A 42 6.91 -3.06 1.43
CA PRO A 42 8.35 -2.86 1.29
C PRO A 42 8.90 -3.75 0.18
N GLY A 43 9.96 -3.29 -0.52
CA GLY A 43 10.61 -4.04 -1.59
C GLY A 43 10.69 -3.27 -2.90
N GLY A 44 10.60 -3.99 -4.02
CA GLY A 44 10.57 -3.41 -5.37
C GLY A 44 11.94 -3.16 -6.00
N VAL A 45 13.03 -3.05 -5.21
CA VAL A 45 14.43 -2.94 -5.65
C VAL A 45 15.34 -3.71 -4.70
N ALA A 46 16.55 -4.08 -5.15
CA ALA A 46 17.41 -5.05 -4.47
C ALA A 46 17.67 -4.74 -2.98
N ILE A 47 18.04 -3.51 -2.63
CA ILE A 47 18.29 -3.13 -1.23
C ILE A 47 16.98 -3.13 -0.43
N ALA A 48 15.89 -2.65 -0.99
CA ALA A 48 14.60 -2.65 -0.32
C ALA A 48 14.04 -4.07 -0.10
N GLU A 49 14.33 -5.03 -1.00
CA GLU A 49 13.99 -6.45 -0.79
C GLU A 49 14.78 -7.05 0.39
N GLN A 50 16.07 -6.75 0.54
CA GLN A 50 16.85 -7.21 1.71
C GLN A 50 16.26 -6.65 3.02
N ILE A 51 15.85 -5.39 3.03
CA ILE A 51 15.18 -4.79 4.20
C ILE A 51 13.83 -5.48 4.45
N ARG A 52 13.07 -5.77 3.38
CA ARG A 52 11.79 -6.51 3.46
C ARG A 52 11.97 -7.87 4.14
N GLU A 53 13.02 -8.62 3.78
CA GLU A 53 13.32 -9.92 4.41
C GLU A 53 13.44 -9.78 5.93
N VAL A 54 14.16 -8.75 6.41
CA VAL A 54 14.27 -8.47 7.85
C VAL A 54 12.92 -8.13 8.48
N ILE A 55 12.12 -7.28 7.83
CA ILE A 55 10.81 -6.82 8.37
C ILE A 55 9.83 -7.98 8.50
N LEU A 56 9.77 -8.86 7.49
CA LEU A 56 8.72 -9.87 7.36
C LEU A 56 9.11 -11.23 7.95
N ASP A 57 10.37 -11.45 8.31
CA ASP A 57 10.85 -12.70 8.91
C ASP A 57 10.07 -13.02 10.19
N VAL A 58 9.39 -14.17 10.18
CA VAL A 58 8.57 -14.67 11.30
C VAL A 58 9.36 -14.90 12.58
N ASN A 59 10.71 -15.03 12.50
CA ASN A 59 11.58 -15.18 13.65
C ASN A 59 11.88 -13.86 14.35
N ASN A 60 11.67 -12.71 13.69
CA ASN A 60 11.99 -11.39 14.23
C ASN A 60 10.86 -10.86 15.14
N THR A 61 10.35 -11.71 16.04
CA THR A 61 9.23 -11.38 16.93
C THR A 61 9.57 -10.31 17.99
N ALA A 62 10.86 -10.10 18.29
CA ALA A 62 11.35 -9.10 19.24
C ALA A 62 11.55 -7.72 18.60
N MET A 63 11.17 -7.52 17.32
CA MET A 63 11.37 -6.25 16.64
C MET A 63 10.58 -5.13 17.34
N ASP A 64 11.30 -4.09 17.76
CA ASP A 64 10.70 -2.90 18.35
C ASP A 64 9.90 -2.12 17.30
N ALA A 65 8.79 -1.49 17.72
CA ALA A 65 7.89 -0.79 16.81
C ALA A 65 8.56 0.38 16.05
N LYS A 66 9.48 1.11 16.68
CA LYS A 66 10.22 2.19 16.01
C LYS A 66 11.26 1.62 15.05
N THR A 67 11.89 0.49 15.39
CA THR A 67 12.78 -0.23 14.46
C THR A 67 12.01 -0.68 13.22
N GLU A 68 10.81 -1.25 13.39
CA GLU A 68 9.92 -1.62 12.30
C GLU A 68 9.64 -0.42 11.39
N LEU A 69 9.20 0.71 11.97
CA LEU A 69 8.93 1.94 11.23
C LEU A 69 10.17 2.41 10.44
N LEU A 70 11.33 2.48 11.07
CA LEU A 70 12.56 2.98 10.44
C LEU A 70 13.01 2.09 9.27
N LEU A 71 12.82 0.78 9.37
CA LEU A 71 13.10 -0.16 8.29
C LEU A 71 12.14 0.07 7.09
N TYR A 72 10.84 0.27 7.35
CA TYR A 72 9.90 0.63 6.29
C TYR A 72 10.28 1.94 5.60
N ILE A 73 10.66 2.97 6.37
CA ILE A 73 11.07 4.27 5.85
C ILE A 73 12.35 4.15 5.01
N ALA A 74 13.34 3.36 5.47
CA ALA A 74 14.58 3.12 4.71
C ALA A 74 14.33 2.39 3.38
N ALA A 75 13.51 1.33 3.39
CA ALA A 75 13.12 0.60 2.19
C ALA A 75 12.37 1.51 1.19
N ARG A 76 11.44 2.34 1.70
CA ARG A 76 10.69 3.33 0.93
C ARG A 76 11.61 4.32 0.22
N ARG A 77 12.58 4.90 0.94
CA ARG A 77 13.52 5.85 0.35
C ARG A 77 14.28 5.23 -0.82
N GLN A 78 14.84 4.04 -0.63
CA GLN A 78 15.60 3.35 -1.66
C GLN A 78 14.73 3.02 -2.88
N HIS A 79 13.54 2.48 -2.64
CA HIS A 79 12.58 2.15 -3.69
C HIS A 79 12.15 3.39 -4.50
N LEU A 80 11.85 4.48 -3.80
CA LEU A 80 11.42 5.73 -4.43
C LEU A 80 12.48 6.27 -5.40
N VAL A 81 13.73 6.39 -4.95
CA VAL A 81 14.80 7.03 -5.75
C VAL A 81 15.33 6.15 -6.87
N GLU A 82 15.31 4.82 -6.66
CA GLU A 82 15.87 3.88 -7.64
C GLU A 82 14.88 3.49 -8.73
N ARG A 83 13.57 3.51 -8.43
CA ARG A 83 12.55 3.05 -9.35
C ARG A 83 11.42 4.06 -9.58
N VAL A 84 10.73 4.51 -8.52
CA VAL A 84 9.48 5.24 -8.67
C VAL A 84 9.69 6.61 -9.32
N LEU A 85 10.64 7.40 -8.83
CA LEU A 85 10.91 8.74 -9.36
C LEU A 85 11.38 8.71 -10.82
N PRO A 86 12.32 7.84 -11.24
CA PRO A 86 12.70 7.73 -12.65
C PRO A 86 11.51 7.43 -13.57
N GLU A 87 10.64 6.48 -13.19
CA GLU A 87 9.45 6.13 -13.97
C GLU A 87 8.47 7.32 -14.09
N LEU A 88 8.26 8.06 -12.98
CA LEU A 88 7.41 9.26 -13.01
C LEU A 88 8.02 10.40 -13.83
N GLU A 89 9.35 10.55 -13.85
CA GLU A 89 10.06 11.54 -14.66
C GLU A 89 9.94 11.22 -16.16
N GLU A 90 9.86 9.94 -16.53
CA GLU A 90 9.60 9.48 -17.88
C GLU A 90 8.14 9.69 -18.34
N GLY A 91 7.25 10.05 -17.41
CA GLY A 91 5.82 10.25 -17.68
C GLY A 91 4.98 8.98 -17.52
N ASN A 92 5.54 7.92 -16.96
CA ASN A 92 4.87 6.65 -16.76
C ASN A 92 3.83 6.73 -15.63
N MET A 93 2.79 5.89 -15.72
CA MET A 93 1.91 5.61 -14.59
C MET A 93 2.59 4.60 -13.66
N VAL A 94 2.76 4.95 -12.40
CA VAL A 94 3.29 4.04 -11.37
C VAL A 94 2.18 3.67 -10.41
N ILE A 95 1.92 2.36 -10.28
CA ILE A 95 0.95 1.81 -9.33
C ILE A 95 1.72 1.08 -8.24
N MET A 96 1.58 1.58 -7.00
CA MET A 96 2.25 1.03 -5.83
C MET A 96 1.28 0.22 -4.98
N ASP A 97 1.58 -1.06 -4.73
CA ASP A 97 0.92 -1.83 -3.68
C ASP A 97 1.58 -1.44 -2.34
N ARG A 98 0.89 -0.62 -1.57
CA ARG A 98 1.29 0.09 -0.36
C ARG A 98 2.30 1.21 -0.59
N PHE A 99 2.13 2.29 0.20
CA PHE A 99 3.03 3.44 0.27
C PHE A 99 2.93 4.12 1.65
N ILE A 100 2.96 5.46 1.66
CA ILE A 100 3.01 6.27 2.90
C ILE A 100 1.86 6.00 3.87
N ASP A 101 0.66 5.74 3.35
CA ASP A 101 -0.55 5.55 4.15
C ASP A 101 -0.49 4.25 4.97
N SER A 102 0.19 3.22 4.46
CA SER A 102 0.45 1.98 5.21
C SER A 102 1.22 2.24 6.51
N SER A 103 2.22 3.13 6.51
CA SER A 103 2.99 3.44 7.74
C SER A 103 2.13 4.15 8.79
N VAL A 104 1.24 5.04 8.36
CA VAL A 104 0.31 5.72 9.29
C VAL A 104 -0.67 4.73 9.89
N ALA A 105 -1.23 3.83 9.06
CA ALA A 105 -2.19 2.84 9.52
C ALA A 105 -1.55 1.77 10.42
N TYR A 106 -0.44 1.15 9.98
CA TYR A 106 0.20 0.03 10.70
C TYR A 106 1.04 0.50 11.88
N GLN A 107 2.03 1.38 11.65
CA GLN A 107 2.93 1.82 12.71
C GLN A 107 2.30 2.92 13.58
N GLY A 108 1.50 3.81 12.99
CA GLY A 108 0.78 4.84 13.74
C GLY A 108 -0.35 4.23 14.56
N THR A 109 -1.50 4.02 13.96
CA THR A 109 -2.70 3.56 14.68
C THR A 109 -2.55 2.12 15.17
N GLY A 110 -1.97 1.23 14.36
CA GLY A 110 -1.76 -0.18 14.71
C GLY A 110 -0.81 -0.37 15.89
N ARG A 111 0.41 0.17 15.82
CA ARG A 111 1.45 0.05 16.86
C ARG A 111 1.38 1.15 17.92
N GLY A 112 0.57 2.21 17.72
CA GLY A 112 0.43 3.32 18.65
C GLY A 112 1.60 4.30 18.66
N LEU A 113 2.37 4.40 17.56
CA LEU A 113 3.43 5.39 17.43
C LEU A 113 2.85 6.78 17.11
N ASN A 114 3.61 7.81 17.40
CA ASN A 114 3.21 9.20 17.16
C ASN A 114 3.04 9.47 15.67
N GLN A 115 1.85 9.92 15.28
CA GLN A 115 1.51 10.15 13.87
C GLN A 115 2.26 11.32 13.24
N ASP A 116 2.59 12.38 14.02
CA ASP A 116 3.37 13.52 13.52
C ASP A 116 4.81 13.11 13.21
N GLU A 117 5.42 12.22 14.05
CA GLU A 117 6.74 11.65 13.76
C GLU A 117 6.72 10.81 12.48
N ILE A 118 5.67 10.01 12.26
CA ILE A 118 5.52 9.19 11.05
C ILE A 118 5.31 10.09 9.82
N ALA A 119 4.48 11.11 9.92
CA ALA A 119 4.25 12.06 8.84
C ALA A 119 5.55 12.78 8.45
N TRP A 120 6.34 13.21 9.44
CA TRP A 120 7.64 13.81 9.21
C TRP A 120 8.63 12.84 8.54
N LEU A 121 8.74 11.60 9.03
CA LEU A 121 9.61 10.59 8.45
C LEU A 121 9.21 10.24 7.01
N ASN A 122 7.90 10.11 6.75
CA ASN A 122 7.39 9.91 5.40
C ASN A 122 7.78 11.08 4.49
N ALA A 123 7.52 12.32 4.91
CA ALA A 123 7.87 13.51 4.13
C ALA A 123 9.37 13.60 3.86
N TYR A 124 10.21 13.29 4.87
CA TYR A 124 11.66 13.26 4.73
C TYR A 124 12.11 12.20 3.72
N ALA A 125 11.58 10.98 3.81
CA ALA A 125 11.98 9.88 2.93
C ALA A 125 11.50 10.05 1.49
N THR A 126 10.37 10.73 1.29
CA THR A 126 9.75 10.89 -0.03
C THR A 126 10.03 12.24 -0.68
N ASP A 127 10.79 13.14 -0.03
CA ASP A 127 10.93 14.54 -0.47
C ASP A 127 9.56 15.22 -0.67
N GLY A 128 8.56 14.82 0.15
CA GLY A 128 7.19 15.32 0.11
C GLY A 128 6.31 14.72 -1.00
N TYR A 129 6.79 13.77 -1.79
CA TYR A 129 5.95 13.08 -2.78
C TYR A 129 4.81 12.32 -2.10
N LYS A 130 3.61 12.51 -2.62
CA LYS A 130 2.39 11.80 -2.25
C LYS A 130 1.76 11.20 -3.50
N PRO A 131 0.95 10.14 -3.37
CA PRO A 131 0.13 9.66 -4.48
C PRO A 131 -0.82 10.74 -4.98
N ASP A 132 -1.05 10.78 -6.28
CA ASP A 132 -2.09 11.60 -6.90
C ASP A 132 -3.48 11.09 -6.48
N VAL A 133 -3.61 9.77 -6.34
CA VAL A 133 -4.77 9.09 -5.77
C VAL A 133 -4.36 7.82 -5.03
N THR A 134 -5.02 7.57 -3.91
CA THR A 134 -4.96 6.30 -3.17
C THR A 134 -6.30 5.58 -3.27
N LEU A 135 -6.27 4.32 -3.72
CA LEU A 135 -7.41 3.41 -3.69
C LEU A 135 -7.32 2.62 -2.38
N LEU A 136 -8.22 2.92 -1.45
CA LEU A 136 -8.31 2.22 -0.17
C LEU A 136 -9.34 1.10 -0.28
N PHE A 137 -8.89 -0.14 -0.36
CA PHE A 137 -9.75 -1.33 -0.36
C PHE A 137 -10.15 -1.66 1.08
N ASP A 138 -11.38 -1.33 1.46
CA ASP A 138 -11.89 -1.58 2.80
C ASP A 138 -12.61 -2.93 2.88
N VAL A 139 -12.24 -3.72 3.87
CA VAL A 139 -12.92 -4.96 4.28
C VAL A 139 -12.78 -5.10 5.79
N ASP A 140 -13.78 -5.70 6.44
CA ASP A 140 -13.65 -6.00 7.86
C ASP A 140 -12.50 -6.98 8.14
N SER A 141 -11.87 -6.83 9.32
CA SER A 141 -10.64 -7.55 9.63
C SER A 141 -10.84 -9.06 9.73
N GLU A 142 -12.00 -9.50 10.20
CA GLU A 142 -12.37 -10.92 10.30
C GLU A 142 -12.47 -11.55 8.92
N THR A 143 -13.15 -10.89 7.99
CA THR A 143 -13.25 -11.33 6.58
C THR A 143 -11.89 -11.34 5.90
N GLY A 144 -11.07 -10.29 6.11
CA GLY A 144 -9.72 -10.22 5.57
C GLY A 144 -8.85 -11.39 6.04
N LEU A 145 -8.82 -11.65 7.36
CA LEU A 145 -8.06 -12.76 7.94
C LEU A 145 -8.59 -14.13 7.49
N ALA A 146 -9.90 -14.29 7.36
CA ALA A 146 -10.49 -15.53 6.84
C ALA A 146 -10.07 -15.80 5.38
N ARG A 147 -10.03 -14.76 4.54
CA ARG A 147 -9.53 -14.86 3.15
C ARG A 147 -8.05 -15.26 3.10
N ILE A 148 -7.22 -14.69 3.99
CA ILE A 148 -5.79 -15.07 4.11
C ILE A 148 -5.66 -16.54 4.51
N ALA A 149 -6.40 -16.99 5.54
CA ALA A 149 -6.35 -18.36 6.00
C ALA A 149 -6.84 -19.37 4.96
N ALA A 150 -7.76 -18.98 4.07
CA ALA A 150 -8.24 -19.81 2.97
C ALA A 150 -7.25 -19.91 1.81
N ASN A 151 -6.30 -18.97 1.68
CA ASN A 151 -5.30 -18.95 0.62
C ASN A 151 -4.03 -19.69 1.08
N GLY A 152 -4.00 -21.01 0.92
CA GLY A 152 -2.89 -21.87 1.35
C GLY A 152 -1.58 -21.71 0.56
N GLU A 153 -1.56 -20.95 -0.53
CA GLU A 153 -0.38 -20.71 -1.36
C GLU A 153 0.38 -19.45 -0.94
N ARG A 154 -0.20 -18.59 -0.09
CA ARG A 154 0.43 -17.36 0.39
C ARG A 154 1.45 -17.66 1.48
N GLU A 155 2.65 -17.11 1.33
CA GLU A 155 3.65 -17.12 2.40
C GLU A 155 3.16 -16.35 3.63
N VAL A 156 3.23 -16.99 4.79
CA VAL A 156 2.87 -16.37 6.08
C VAL A 156 4.04 -15.50 6.53
N ASN A 157 3.76 -14.24 6.79
CA ASN A 157 4.73 -13.28 7.29
C ASN A 157 4.49 -12.91 8.77
N ARG A 158 5.40 -12.17 9.36
CA ARG A 158 5.34 -11.77 10.78
C ARG A 158 4.06 -10.98 11.14
N LEU A 159 3.56 -10.15 10.24
CA LEU A 159 2.34 -9.36 10.48
C LEU A 159 1.08 -10.22 10.45
N ASP A 160 1.07 -11.32 9.69
CA ASP A 160 -0.06 -12.25 9.65
C ASP A 160 -0.23 -13.01 10.98
N LEU A 161 0.83 -13.07 11.81
CA LEU A 161 0.80 -13.70 13.13
C LEU A 161 0.25 -12.78 14.22
N GLU A 162 -0.01 -11.51 13.90
CA GLU A 162 -0.54 -10.54 14.84
C GLU A 162 -2.00 -10.84 15.22
N LYS A 163 -2.40 -10.33 16.39
CA LYS A 163 -3.77 -10.53 16.89
C LYS A 163 -4.78 -9.68 16.10
N LEU A 164 -6.02 -10.14 16.04
CA LEU A 164 -7.14 -9.44 15.42
C LEU A 164 -7.24 -7.95 15.80
N ASP A 165 -6.97 -7.63 17.06
CA ASP A 165 -6.98 -6.26 17.58
C ASP A 165 -6.02 -5.31 16.83
N LEU A 166 -4.83 -5.78 16.41
CA LEU A 166 -3.95 -4.98 15.56
C LEU A 166 -4.61 -4.69 14.20
N HIS A 167 -5.17 -5.70 13.56
CA HIS A 167 -5.80 -5.56 12.24
C HIS A 167 -7.00 -4.62 12.28
N GLN A 168 -7.79 -4.67 13.37
CA GLN A 168 -8.90 -3.74 13.58
C GLN A 168 -8.42 -2.30 13.74
N ARG A 169 -7.35 -2.06 14.51
CA ARG A 169 -6.75 -0.71 14.62
C ARG A 169 -6.17 -0.23 13.29
N VAL A 170 -5.50 -1.10 12.54
CA VAL A 170 -4.95 -0.77 11.21
C VAL A 170 -6.08 -0.34 10.27
N ARG A 171 -7.17 -1.09 10.21
CA ARG A 171 -8.35 -0.71 9.40
C ARG A 171 -8.89 0.64 9.83
N GLN A 172 -9.06 0.87 11.14
CA GLN A 172 -9.51 2.17 11.64
C GLN A 172 -8.57 3.30 11.22
N GLY A 173 -7.25 3.09 11.29
CA GLY A 173 -6.24 4.07 10.85
C GLY A 173 -6.37 4.43 9.36
N TYR A 174 -6.68 3.47 8.50
CA TYR A 174 -6.96 3.75 7.10
C TYR A 174 -8.25 4.55 6.89
N LEU A 175 -9.31 4.22 7.63
CA LEU A 175 -10.58 4.95 7.54
C LEU A 175 -10.44 6.40 8.03
N ASP A 176 -9.68 6.62 9.11
CA ASP A 176 -9.38 7.95 9.63
C ASP A 176 -8.60 8.78 8.60
N LEU A 177 -7.62 8.17 7.92
CA LEU A 177 -6.88 8.81 6.82
C LEU A 177 -7.81 9.19 5.65
N ALA A 178 -8.70 8.28 5.24
CA ALA A 178 -9.64 8.55 4.16
C ALA A 178 -10.61 9.69 4.52
N GLN A 179 -11.01 9.78 5.78
CA GLN A 179 -11.83 10.89 6.27
C GLN A 179 -11.06 12.22 6.29
N ALA A 180 -9.76 12.17 6.60
CA ALA A 180 -8.91 13.37 6.65
C ALA A 180 -8.50 13.88 5.26
N GLU A 181 -8.29 12.99 4.30
CA GLU A 181 -7.86 13.31 2.93
C GLU A 181 -8.81 12.73 1.85
N PRO A 182 -10.13 13.06 1.85
CA PRO A 182 -11.13 12.41 0.99
C PRO A 182 -10.91 12.71 -0.50
N GLU A 183 -10.22 13.80 -0.83
CA GLU A 183 -9.88 14.12 -2.23
C GLU A 183 -8.80 13.20 -2.78
N ARG A 184 -7.86 12.78 -1.95
CA ARG A 184 -6.76 11.89 -2.35
C ARG A 184 -7.08 10.42 -2.14
N ILE A 185 -7.76 10.05 -1.05
CA ILE A 185 -8.03 8.66 -0.67
C ILE A 185 -9.46 8.30 -0.99
N LYS A 186 -9.65 7.37 -1.93
CA LYS A 186 -10.94 6.89 -2.38
C LYS A 186 -11.19 5.49 -1.82
N ILE A 187 -12.25 5.35 -1.02
CA ILE A 187 -12.61 4.06 -0.43
C ILE A 187 -13.30 3.21 -1.49
N ILE A 188 -12.86 1.96 -1.60
CA ILE A 188 -13.45 0.91 -2.43
C ILE A 188 -13.98 -0.17 -1.48
N ASP A 189 -15.27 -0.45 -1.52
CA ASP A 189 -15.87 -1.52 -0.70
C ASP A 189 -15.45 -2.90 -1.21
N ALA A 190 -14.40 -3.46 -0.60
CA ALA A 190 -13.86 -4.77 -0.97
C ALA A 190 -14.67 -5.97 -0.41
N SER A 191 -15.83 -5.72 0.21
CA SER A 191 -16.77 -6.76 0.63
C SER A 191 -17.72 -7.19 -0.49
N GLN A 192 -17.86 -6.39 -1.54
CA GLN A 192 -18.71 -6.64 -2.71
C GLN A 192 -18.20 -7.83 -3.57
N ALA A 193 -18.97 -8.16 -4.60
CA ALA A 193 -18.52 -9.12 -5.60
C ALA A 193 -17.26 -8.61 -6.33
N PHE A 194 -16.38 -9.52 -6.71
CA PHE A 194 -15.08 -9.17 -7.30
C PHE A 194 -15.19 -8.22 -8.50
N GLU A 195 -16.14 -8.49 -9.38
CA GLU A 195 -16.37 -7.71 -10.59
C GLU A 195 -16.80 -6.27 -10.26
N ASP A 196 -17.61 -6.08 -9.22
CA ASP A 196 -18.06 -4.76 -8.76
C ASP A 196 -16.91 -3.98 -8.16
N VAL A 197 -16.05 -4.62 -7.36
CA VAL A 197 -14.82 -4.01 -6.81
C VAL A 197 -13.89 -3.54 -7.92
N VAL A 198 -13.69 -4.36 -8.96
CA VAL A 198 -12.85 -4.01 -10.12
C VAL A 198 -13.44 -2.81 -10.87
N GLU A 199 -14.75 -2.79 -11.11
CA GLU A 199 -15.42 -1.69 -11.81
C GLU A 199 -15.39 -0.38 -11.00
N GLU A 200 -15.57 -0.45 -9.69
CA GLU A 200 -15.46 0.72 -8.80
C GLU A 200 -14.04 1.30 -8.83
N ALA A 201 -13.03 0.45 -8.68
CA ALA A 201 -11.63 0.85 -8.75
C ALA A 201 -11.26 1.45 -10.12
N TRP A 202 -11.72 0.81 -11.21
CA TRP A 202 -11.56 1.34 -12.56
C TRP A 202 -12.17 2.73 -12.73
N LYS A 203 -13.39 2.93 -12.25
CA LYS A 203 -14.10 4.21 -12.35
C LYS A 203 -13.35 5.33 -11.64
N VAL A 204 -12.74 5.03 -10.49
CA VAL A 204 -11.90 6.00 -9.77
C VAL A 204 -10.67 6.33 -10.60
N ILE A 205 -9.89 5.33 -11.03
CA ILE A 205 -8.64 5.56 -11.79
C ILE A 205 -8.93 6.35 -13.08
N LYS A 206 -10.01 6.00 -13.79
CA LYS A 206 -10.43 6.68 -15.02
C LYS A 206 -10.63 8.19 -14.84
N GLY A 207 -10.97 8.65 -13.63
CA GLY A 207 -11.11 10.06 -13.33
C GLY A 207 -9.80 10.85 -13.30
N TYR A 208 -8.66 10.16 -13.32
CA TYR A 208 -7.31 10.72 -13.30
C TYR A 208 -6.55 10.52 -14.63
N LEU A 209 -7.15 9.82 -15.59
CA LEU A 209 -6.63 9.63 -16.94
C LEU A 209 -7.06 10.77 -17.86
#